data_6468ce9d4c96cfe554a9144c8bc74258
#
_entry.id   6468ce9d4c96cfe554a9144c8bc74258
#
_cell.length_a   1.000
_cell.length_b   1.000
_cell.length_c   1.000
_cell.angle_alpha   90.00
_cell.angle_beta   90.00
_cell.angle_gamma   90.00
#
_symmetry.space_group_name_H-M   'P 1'
#
loop_
_entity.id
_entity.type
_entity.pdbx_description
1 polymer ?
#
loop_
_entity_poly.entity_id
_entity_poly.type
_entity_poly.pdbx_seq_one_letter_code
_entity_poly.pdbx_strand_id
1 'polypeptide(L)'
;VATLDCHAGEVEEDDIIRKMVDRDLESRYPKRDPKIGDVIFEVDNWSVYHPLHPERHSVKNVSFKVRAGEIVGIAGLMGAGRTEFAMSLFGRSWGTNISGEARMNGTPVDISTVARAIKSGLAYVTEDRKKLGLVLGENISRNISLAHLRGVSPKGVIDSIREMKVANSYRDQMSIRCHNVYQETGTLSGGNQQKVVLSKWLFTGPDVLILDEPTRGIDVGAKYDIYTIINSLADSGKGVVVISSEMPELIGICDRIVVMHEGAFVGEVAGEGATQENIMRAIMRNKGKQ
;
A
#
# COMPACT_ATOMS: atom_id res chain seq x y z
N VAL A 1 -11.53 -8.54 28.72
CA VAL A 1 -10.81 -7.35 29.22
C VAL A 1 -9.84 -7.85 30.28
N ALA A 2 -8.55 -7.59 30.11
CA ALA A 2 -7.51 -7.94 31.07
C ALA A 2 -7.11 -6.70 31.88
N THR A 3 -6.78 -6.90 33.16
CA THR A 3 -6.21 -5.86 34.01
C THR A 3 -4.72 -6.17 34.17
N LEU A 4 -3.86 -5.18 33.97
CA LEU A 4 -2.42 -5.26 34.19
C LEU A 4 -2.09 -4.47 35.44
N ASP A 5 -1.41 -5.10 36.39
CA ASP A 5 -0.91 -4.43 37.58
C ASP A 5 0.50 -3.88 37.32
N CYS A 6 0.59 -2.58 37.05
CA CYS A 6 1.86 -1.88 36.79
C CYS A 6 2.76 -1.79 38.06
N HIS A 7 2.27 -2.16 39.25
CA HIS A 7 3.07 -2.19 40.47
C HIS A 7 3.71 -3.56 40.74
N ALA A 8 3.26 -4.61 40.02
CA ALA A 8 3.74 -5.99 40.24
C ALA A 8 4.99 -6.38 39.41
N GLY A 9 5.48 -5.49 38.54
CA GLY A 9 6.64 -5.71 37.67
C GLY A 9 6.68 -4.77 36.47
N GLU A 10 7.74 -4.82 35.67
CA GLU A 10 7.80 -4.13 34.37
C GLU A 10 6.79 -4.77 33.42
N VAL A 11 5.82 -3.98 32.95
CA VAL A 11 4.85 -4.37 31.94
C VAL A 11 5.46 -4.03 30.58
N GLU A 12 5.82 -5.05 29.81
CA GLU A 12 6.33 -4.83 28.46
C GLU A 12 5.20 -4.43 27.48
N GLU A 13 5.54 -3.60 26.49
CA GLU A 13 4.60 -3.14 25.46
C GLU A 13 3.91 -4.33 24.75
N ASP A 14 4.65 -5.42 24.52
CA ASP A 14 4.15 -6.63 23.88
C ASP A 14 3.08 -7.35 24.72
N ASP A 15 3.15 -7.31 26.05
CA ASP A 15 2.13 -7.89 26.94
C ASP A 15 0.81 -7.10 26.86
N ILE A 16 0.90 -5.79 26.74
CA ILE A 16 -0.27 -4.93 26.53
C ILE A 16 -0.91 -5.27 25.19
N ILE A 17 -0.11 -5.35 24.12
CA ILE A 17 -0.55 -5.65 22.77
C ILE A 17 -1.23 -7.03 22.71
N ARG A 18 -0.62 -8.08 23.29
CA ARG A 18 -1.21 -9.42 23.35
C ARG A 18 -2.61 -9.42 23.99
N LYS A 19 -2.76 -8.70 25.11
CA LYS A 19 -4.06 -8.61 25.81
C LYS A 19 -5.08 -7.72 25.11
N MET A 20 -4.65 -6.76 24.28
CA MET A 20 -5.55 -5.93 23.47
C MET A 20 -6.10 -6.67 22.25
N VAL A 21 -5.32 -7.57 21.66
CA VAL A 21 -5.66 -8.22 20.39
C VAL A 21 -6.43 -9.53 20.61
N ASP A 22 -6.49 -10.05 21.86
CA ASP A 22 -7.11 -11.33 22.25
C ASP A 22 -6.61 -12.52 21.40
N ARG A 23 -5.35 -12.46 20.99
CA ARG A 23 -4.61 -13.48 20.25
C ARG A 23 -3.20 -13.56 20.78
N ASP A 24 -2.67 -14.76 20.94
CA ASP A 24 -1.24 -14.98 21.13
C ASP A 24 -0.50 -14.63 19.84
N LEU A 25 -0.11 -13.37 19.70
CA LEU A 25 0.78 -12.94 18.62
C LEU A 25 2.21 -13.28 19.05
N GLU A 26 2.77 -14.35 18.49
CA GLU A 26 4.20 -14.69 18.69
C GLU A 26 5.12 -13.57 18.16
N SER A 27 4.62 -12.72 17.27
CA SER A 27 5.33 -11.60 16.67
C SER A 27 4.33 -10.51 16.25
N ARG A 28 4.75 -9.25 16.37
CA ARG A 28 4.01 -8.07 15.90
C ARG A 28 3.78 -8.06 14.37
N TYR A 29 4.65 -8.73 13.63
CA TYR A 29 4.60 -8.85 12.18
C TYR A 29 4.53 -10.32 11.78
N PRO A 30 3.64 -10.71 10.84
CA PRO A 30 3.55 -12.10 10.38
C PRO A 30 4.81 -12.48 9.61
N LYS A 31 5.44 -13.59 9.99
CA LYS A 31 6.62 -14.12 9.28
C LYS A 31 6.22 -14.59 7.87
N ARG A 32 7.13 -14.39 6.92
CA ARG A 32 7.02 -14.84 5.54
C ARG A 32 8.35 -15.46 5.09
N ASP A 33 8.26 -16.45 4.22
CA ASP A 33 9.39 -16.98 3.44
C ASP A 33 9.27 -16.45 2.00
N PRO A 34 9.99 -15.37 1.63
CA PRO A 34 9.79 -14.69 0.36
C PRO A 34 10.26 -15.52 -0.82
N LYS A 35 9.41 -15.71 -1.82
CA LYS A 35 9.73 -16.34 -3.11
C LYS A 35 9.76 -15.28 -4.20
N ILE A 36 10.89 -14.55 -4.26
CA ILE A 36 11.07 -13.42 -5.16
C ILE A 36 11.46 -13.93 -6.54
N GLY A 37 10.66 -13.55 -7.55
CA GLY A 37 10.85 -13.90 -8.95
C GLY A 37 11.48 -12.78 -9.78
N ASP A 38 11.10 -12.73 -11.06
CA ASP A 38 11.58 -11.75 -12.03
C ASP A 38 11.03 -10.35 -11.80
N VAL A 39 11.67 -9.33 -12.41
CA VAL A 39 11.18 -7.97 -12.42
C VAL A 39 9.89 -7.89 -13.22
N ILE A 40 8.79 -7.49 -12.60
CA ILE A 40 7.47 -7.33 -13.22
C ILE A 40 7.11 -5.87 -13.51
N PHE A 41 7.67 -4.94 -12.74
CA PHE A 41 7.48 -3.51 -12.97
C PHE A 41 8.78 -2.75 -12.78
N GLU A 42 9.06 -1.84 -13.69
CA GLU A 42 10.22 -0.95 -13.59
C GLU A 42 9.89 0.45 -14.08
N VAL A 43 10.56 1.39 -13.49
CA VAL A 43 10.51 2.82 -13.83
C VAL A 43 11.92 3.31 -14.01
N ASP A 44 12.19 3.99 -15.11
CA ASP A 44 13.49 4.54 -15.42
C ASP A 44 13.45 6.05 -15.58
N ASN A 45 14.40 6.74 -14.92
CA ASN A 45 14.62 8.17 -15.01
C ASN A 45 13.36 9.02 -14.76
N TRP A 46 12.52 8.61 -13.79
CA TRP A 46 11.25 9.26 -13.49
C TRP A 46 11.45 10.58 -12.77
N SER A 47 10.92 11.65 -13.35
CA SER A 47 10.98 12.99 -12.79
C SER A 47 9.61 13.64 -12.76
N VAL A 48 9.29 14.35 -11.69
CA VAL A 48 8.00 14.99 -11.47
C VAL A 48 8.20 16.38 -10.89
N TYR A 49 7.54 17.36 -11.48
CA TYR A 49 7.54 18.74 -10.98
C TYR A 49 6.29 19.02 -10.15
N HIS A 50 6.41 19.95 -9.21
CA HIS A 50 5.30 20.34 -8.35
C HIS A 50 4.22 21.07 -9.17
N PRO A 51 2.91 20.74 -9.02
CA PRO A 51 1.85 21.25 -9.88
C PRO A 51 1.65 22.79 -9.78
N LEU A 52 1.90 23.38 -8.60
CA LEU A 52 1.79 24.82 -8.37
C LEU A 52 3.14 25.56 -8.41
N HIS A 53 4.25 24.83 -8.41
CA HIS A 53 5.62 25.35 -8.40
C HIS A 53 6.46 24.58 -9.41
N PRO A 54 6.28 24.88 -10.73
CA PRO A 54 6.91 24.08 -11.80
C PRO A 54 8.45 24.19 -11.83
N GLU A 55 9.04 25.13 -11.09
CA GLU A 55 10.48 25.23 -10.85
C GLU A 55 11.00 24.18 -9.84
N ARG A 56 10.10 23.60 -9.04
CA ARG A 56 10.46 22.66 -7.97
C ARG A 56 10.26 21.23 -8.44
N HIS A 57 11.34 20.46 -8.43
CA HIS A 57 11.29 18.99 -8.59
C HIS A 57 10.81 18.34 -7.30
N SER A 58 9.71 17.59 -7.36
CA SER A 58 9.22 16.78 -6.27
C SER A 58 9.75 15.34 -6.34
N VAL A 59 10.04 14.86 -7.57
CA VAL A 59 10.73 13.59 -7.81
C VAL A 59 11.84 13.86 -8.82
N LYS A 60 13.06 13.38 -8.53
CA LYS A 60 14.28 13.73 -9.25
C LYS A 60 14.97 12.51 -9.80
N ASN A 61 14.73 12.21 -11.08
CA ASN A 61 15.45 11.15 -11.82
C ASN A 61 15.50 9.79 -11.08
N VAL A 62 14.33 9.33 -10.65
CA VAL A 62 14.18 8.10 -9.88
C VAL A 62 14.12 6.90 -10.80
N SER A 63 14.91 5.86 -10.53
CA SER A 63 14.76 4.53 -11.14
C SER A 63 14.39 3.52 -10.05
N PHE A 64 13.40 2.66 -10.35
CA PHE A 64 12.79 1.79 -9.36
C PHE A 64 12.31 0.49 -10.02
N LYS A 65 12.47 -0.63 -9.32
CA LYS A 65 12.04 -1.95 -9.80
C LYS A 65 11.26 -2.67 -8.74
N VAL A 66 10.29 -3.48 -9.17
CA VAL A 66 9.49 -4.37 -8.32
C VAL A 66 9.49 -5.75 -8.95
N ARG A 67 9.73 -6.78 -8.15
CA ARG A 67 9.75 -8.17 -8.60
C ARG A 67 8.45 -8.90 -8.23
N ALA A 68 8.16 -9.97 -8.93
CA ALA A 68 7.09 -10.87 -8.55
C ALA A 68 7.34 -11.45 -7.15
N GLY A 69 6.33 -11.46 -6.30
CA GLY A 69 6.44 -11.99 -4.95
C GLY A 69 7.24 -11.12 -3.98
N GLU A 70 7.59 -9.89 -4.35
CA GLU A 70 8.39 -8.98 -3.53
C GLU A 70 7.52 -7.94 -2.81
N ILE A 71 7.85 -7.65 -1.56
CA ILE A 71 7.34 -6.50 -0.80
C ILE A 71 8.48 -5.48 -0.69
N VAL A 72 8.34 -4.35 -1.40
CA VAL A 72 9.33 -3.26 -1.39
C VAL A 72 8.83 -2.13 -0.52
N GLY A 73 9.60 -1.75 0.50
CA GLY A 73 9.32 -0.58 1.31
C GLY A 73 9.90 0.71 0.70
N ILE A 74 9.17 1.81 0.80
CA ILE A 74 9.72 3.15 0.53
C ILE A 74 9.70 3.94 1.83
N ALA A 75 10.88 4.09 2.44
CA ALA A 75 11.11 4.90 3.63
C ALA A 75 11.49 6.34 3.26
N GLY A 76 11.24 7.27 4.17
CA GLY A 76 11.66 8.67 4.02
C GLY A 76 11.00 9.56 5.05
N LEU A 77 11.59 10.73 5.28
CA LEU A 77 11.00 11.73 6.15
C LEU A 77 9.74 12.36 5.53
N MET A 78 8.94 13.03 6.34
CA MET A 78 7.79 13.80 5.86
C MET A 78 8.23 14.79 4.79
N GLY A 79 7.51 14.83 3.66
CA GLY A 79 7.86 15.67 2.51
C GLY A 79 9.02 15.15 1.63
N ALA A 80 9.44 13.88 1.82
CA ALA A 80 10.48 13.27 0.99
C ALA A 80 10.07 13.04 -0.48
N GLY A 81 8.78 13.09 -0.82
CA GLY A 81 8.28 12.89 -2.18
C GLY A 81 7.67 11.51 -2.44
N ARG A 82 7.44 10.71 -1.40
CA ARG A 82 6.96 9.30 -1.51
C ARG A 82 5.57 9.20 -2.12
N THR A 83 4.59 9.90 -1.56
CA THR A 83 3.21 9.97 -2.06
C THR A 83 3.16 10.59 -3.44
N GLU A 84 3.93 11.66 -3.67
CA GLU A 84 4.05 12.33 -4.97
C GLU A 84 4.58 11.37 -6.04
N PHE A 85 5.59 10.57 -5.71
CA PHE A 85 6.12 9.52 -6.58
C PHE A 85 5.04 8.49 -6.92
N ALA A 86 4.37 7.91 -5.91
CA ALA A 86 3.33 6.90 -6.10
C ALA A 86 2.15 7.42 -6.94
N MET A 87 1.63 8.61 -6.61
CA MET A 87 0.53 9.23 -7.34
C MET A 87 0.91 9.59 -8.79
N SER A 88 2.16 9.99 -9.03
CA SER A 88 2.63 10.28 -10.38
C SER A 88 2.70 9.03 -11.26
N LEU A 89 3.01 7.87 -10.70
CA LEU A 89 2.98 6.58 -11.39
C LEU A 89 1.55 6.12 -11.66
N PHE A 90 0.61 6.41 -10.76
CA PHE A 90 -0.76 5.99 -10.91
C PHE A 90 -1.59 7.03 -11.67
N GLY A 91 -1.45 7.01 -13.00
CA GLY A 91 -2.24 7.84 -13.90
C GLY A 91 -1.81 9.30 -13.93
N ARG A 92 -0.58 9.64 -13.52
CA ARG A 92 -0.11 11.02 -13.39
C ARG A 92 -1.08 11.88 -12.59
N SER A 93 -1.68 11.26 -11.54
CA SER A 93 -2.71 11.90 -10.71
C SER A 93 -2.16 13.02 -9.84
N TRP A 94 -0.84 13.15 -9.75
CA TRP A 94 -0.15 14.27 -9.11
C TRP A 94 1.09 14.67 -9.90
N GLY A 95 1.37 15.99 -9.95
CA GLY A 95 2.54 16.57 -10.58
C GLY A 95 2.32 17.06 -12.01
N THR A 96 3.31 17.77 -12.52
CA THR A 96 3.39 18.29 -13.89
C THR A 96 4.74 17.95 -14.52
N ASN A 97 4.87 18.14 -15.84
CA ASN A 97 6.11 17.89 -16.59
C ASN A 97 6.75 16.54 -16.24
N ILE A 98 5.90 15.50 -16.12
CA ILE A 98 6.32 14.15 -15.76
C ILE A 98 7.05 13.53 -16.92
N SER A 99 8.29 13.07 -16.69
CA SER A 99 9.15 12.40 -17.66
C SER A 99 9.69 11.09 -17.10
N GLY A 100 10.21 10.25 -17.97
CA GLY A 100 10.69 8.90 -17.66
C GLY A 100 9.84 7.83 -18.35
N GLU A 101 10.27 6.59 -18.22
CA GLU A 101 9.60 5.43 -18.80
C GLU A 101 9.13 4.48 -17.69
N ALA A 102 8.00 3.81 -17.95
CA ALA A 102 7.51 2.71 -17.13
C ALA A 102 7.36 1.45 -17.99
N ARG A 103 7.75 0.30 -17.45
CA ARG A 103 7.64 -1.00 -18.12
C ARG A 103 6.96 -2.01 -17.21
N MET A 104 6.10 -2.84 -17.80
CA MET A 104 5.50 -3.99 -17.15
C MET A 104 5.98 -5.25 -17.87
N ASN A 105 6.59 -6.19 -17.13
CA ASN A 105 7.20 -7.40 -17.67
C ASN A 105 8.16 -7.09 -18.84
N GLY A 106 9.01 -6.06 -18.69
CA GLY A 106 9.97 -5.59 -19.69
C GLY A 106 9.35 -4.81 -20.87
N THR A 107 8.03 -4.74 -20.98
CA THR A 107 7.34 -4.04 -22.09
C THR A 107 6.94 -2.63 -21.66
N PRO A 108 7.26 -1.58 -22.45
CA PRO A 108 6.82 -0.21 -22.16
C PRO A 108 5.30 -0.12 -22.03
N VAL A 109 4.83 0.58 -21.00
CA VAL A 109 3.40 0.77 -20.74
C VAL A 109 3.04 2.25 -20.62
N ASP A 110 1.85 2.58 -21.07
CA ASP A 110 1.31 3.93 -20.91
C ASP A 110 0.48 4.03 -19.63
N ILE A 111 1.03 4.74 -18.66
CA ILE A 111 0.40 5.01 -17.37
C ILE A 111 -0.02 6.48 -17.21
N SER A 112 -0.27 7.17 -18.32
CA SER A 112 -0.58 8.61 -18.33
C SER A 112 -1.98 8.97 -17.79
N THR A 113 -2.86 8.00 -17.61
CA THR A 113 -4.17 8.16 -16.98
C THR A 113 -4.44 7.01 -16.02
N VAL A 114 -5.29 7.23 -15.00
CA VAL A 114 -5.69 6.18 -14.05
C VAL A 114 -6.23 4.94 -14.76
N ALA A 115 -7.07 5.12 -15.77
CA ALA A 115 -7.63 4.00 -16.55
C ALA A 115 -6.54 3.18 -17.26
N ARG A 116 -5.50 3.85 -17.79
CA ARG A 116 -4.37 3.18 -18.44
C ARG A 116 -3.47 2.49 -17.43
N ALA A 117 -3.21 3.12 -16.27
CA ALA A 117 -2.45 2.51 -15.17
C ALA A 117 -3.14 1.21 -14.68
N ILE A 118 -4.46 1.24 -14.46
CA ILE A 118 -5.24 0.04 -14.11
C ILE A 118 -5.13 -1.03 -15.20
N LYS A 119 -5.29 -0.65 -16.48
CA LYS A 119 -5.17 -1.58 -17.61
C LYS A 119 -3.77 -2.19 -17.72
N SER A 120 -2.75 -1.49 -17.29
CA SER A 120 -1.36 -1.95 -17.25
C SER A 120 -1.04 -2.82 -16.03
N GLY A 121 -2.03 -3.14 -15.20
CA GLY A 121 -1.84 -4.00 -14.02
C GLY A 121 -1.38 -3.26 -12.75
N LEU A 122 -1.51 -1.93 -12.69
CA LEU A 122 -1.21 -1.16 -11.48
C LEU A 122 -2.46 -0.89 -10.66
N ALA A 123 -2.31 -0.92 -9.32
CA ALA A 123 -3.29 -0.41 -8.37
C ALA A 123 -2.61 0.49 -7.33
N TYR A 124 -3.36 1.47 -6.83
CA TYR A 124 -2.87 2.41 -5.83
C TYR A 124 -3.89 2.62 -4.70
N VAL A 125 -3.49 2.24 -3.51
CA VAL A 125 -4.23 2.49 -2.26
C VAL A 125 -3.71 3.79 -1.67
N THR A 126 -4.58 4.78 -1.57
CA THR A 126 -4.25 6.13 -1.13
C THR A 126 -4.09 6.23 0.38
N GLU A 127 -3.25 7.16 0.86
CA GLU A 127 -3.08 7.49 2.27
C GLU A 127 -4.40 7.87 2.96
N ASP A 128 -5.19 8.77 2.34
CA ASP A 128 -6.48 9.19 2.87
C ASP A 128 -7.62 8.35 2.27
N ARG A 129 -7.88 7.19 2.89
CA ARG A 129 -8.95 6.29 2.45
C ARG A 129 -10.35 6.93 2.50
N LYS A 130 -10.57 7.89 3.43
CA LYS A 130 -11.89 8.49 3.61
C LYS A 130 -12.23 9.51 2.53
N LYS A 131 -11.25 10.28 2.06
CA LYS A 131 -11.45 11.30 1.02
C LYS A 131 -11.25 10.75 -0.39
N LEU A 132 -10.26 9.88 -0.58
CA LEU A 132 -9.81 9.44 -1.90
C LEU A 132 -10.04 7.95 -2.15
N GLY A 133 -10.15 7.15 -1.09
CA GLY A 133 -10.24 5.70 -1.20
C GLY A 133 -11.67 5.16 -1.31
N LEU A 134 -12.63 5.76 -0.62
CA LEU A 134 -13.99 5.24 -0.44
C LEU A 134 -15.05 6.32 -0.67
N VAL A 135 -16.23 5.90 -1.11
CA VAL A 135 -17.45 6.67 -1.04
C VAL A 135 -18.19 6.23 0.23
N LEU A 136 -17.98 6.94 1.34
CA LEU A 136 -18.40 6.51 2.67
C LEU A 136 -19.92 6.32 2.80
N GLY A 137 -20.75 7.15 2.13
CA GLY A 137 -22.20 7.03 2.10
C GLY A 137 -22.71 5.88 1.22
N GLU A 138 -21.84 5.22 0.46
CA GLU A 138 -22.21 4.07 -0.34
C GLU A 138 -21.91 2.76 0.40
N ASN A 139 -22.62 1.71 -0.01
CA ASN A 139 -22.45 0.40 0.58
C ASN A 139 -21.12 -0.28 0.15
N ILE A 140 -20.76 -1.36 0.84
CA ILE A 140 -19.54 -2.13 0.61
C ILE A 140 -19.49 -2.65 -0.83
N SER A 141 -20.60 -3.19 -1.34
CA SER A 141 -20.67 -3.79 -2.68
C SER A 141 -20.30 -2.78 -3.77
N ARG A 142 -20.89 -1.59 -3.73
CA ARG A 142 -20.60 -0.52 -4.68
C ARG A 142 -19.16 0.01 -4.56
N ASN A 143 -18.65 0.14 -3.34
CA ASN A 143 -17.25 0.53 -3.14
C ASN A 143 -16.28 -0.48 -3.75
N ILE A 144 -16.52 -1.78 -3.59
CA ILE A 144 -15.66 -2.84 -4.16
C ILE A 144 -15.70 -2.83 -5.69
N SER A 145 -16.88 -2.67 -6.29
CA SER A 145 -17.02 -2.71 -7.75
C SER A 145 -16.56 -1.45 -8.47
N LEU A 146 -16.43 -0.32 -7.75
CA LEU A 146 -16.23 1.03 -8.30
C LEU A 146 -15.02 1.15 -9.25
N ALA A 147 -13.90 0.50 -8.93
CA ALA A 147 -12.69 0.57 -9.74
C ALA A 147 -12.75 -0.30 -11.00
N HIS A 148 -13.70 -1.25 -11.08
CA HIS A 148 -13.83 -2.17 -12.21
C HIS A 148 -15.29 -2.49 -12.54
N LEU A 149 -16.10 -1.46 -12.81
CA LEU A 149 -17.52 -1.60 -13.13
C LEU A 149 -17.80 -2.56 -14.29
N ARG A 150 -16.91 -2.64 -15.29
CA ARG A 150 -17.04 -3.60 -16.39
C ARG A 150 -17.08 -5.05 -15.91
N GLY A 151 -16.43 -5.36 -14.81
CA GLY A 151 -16.44 -6.69 -14.19
C GLY A 151 -17.83 -7.11 -13.69
N VAL A 152 -18.72 -6.17 -13.40
CA VAL A 152 -20.08 -6.39 -12.90
C VAL A 152 -21.18 -5.85 -13.84
N SER A 153 -20.83 -5.33 -15.02
CA SER A 153 -21.78 -4.74 -15.97
C SER A 153 -21.71 -5.39 -17.35
N PRO A 154 -22.14 -6.66 -17.50
CA PRO A 154 -22.28 -7.27 -18.81
C PRO A 154 -23.25 -6.43 -19.65
N LYS A 155 -22.87 -6.12 -20.90
CA LYS A 155 -23.65 -5.27 -21.82
C LYS A 155 -23.86 -3.82 -21.34
N GLY A 156 -23.00 -3.30 -20.43
CA GLY A 156 -23.04 -1.89 -20.00
C GLY A 156 -24.06 -1.57 -18.91
N VAL A 157 -24.81 -2.54 -18.41
CA VAL A 157 -25.74 -2.39 -17.29
C VAL A 157 -25.22 -3.17 -16.08
N ILE A 158 -25.19 -2.55 -14.92
CA ILE A 158 -24.75 -3.18 -13.68
C ILE A 158 -25.70 -4.33 -13.33
N ASP A 159 -25.15 -5.54 -13.21
CA ASP A 159 -25.84 -6.71 -12.70
C ASP A 159 -25.67 -6.77 -11.17
N SER A 160 -26.72 -6.41 -10.44
CA SER A 160 -26.69 -6.37 -8.98
C SER A 160 -26.43 -7.72 -8.32
N ILE A 161 -26.82 -8.84 -8.97
CA ILE A 161 -26.55 -10.18 -8.45
C ILE A 161 -25.07 -10.50 -8.59
N ARG A 162 -24.47 -10.16 -9.73
CA ARG A 162 -23.04 -10.33 -9.97
C ARG A 162 -22.21 -9.44 -9.04
N GLU A 163 -22.60 -8.19 -8.88
CA GLU A 163 -21.95 -7.25 -7.96
C GLU A 163 -21.99 -7.77 -6.52
N MET A 164 -23.16 -8.24 -6.05
CA MET A 164 -23.31 -8.85 -4.73
C MET A 164 -22.40 -10.09 -4.55
N LYS A 165 -22.33 -10.98 -5.55
CA LYS A 165 -21.47 -12.17 -5.50
C LYS A 165 -20.00 -11.80 -5.38
N VAL A 166 -19.52 -10.83 -6.17
CA VAL A 166 -18.15 -10.31 -6.09
C VAL A 166 -17.89 -9.73 -4.71
N ALA A 167 -18.78 -8.88 -4.20
CA ALA A 167 -18.62 -8.27 -2.89
C ALA A 167 -18.58 -9.29 -1.75
N ASN A 168 -19.44 -10.33 -1.79
CA ASN A 168 -19.40 -11.41 -0.79
C ASN A 168 -18.09 -12.20 -0.87
N SER A 169 -17.58 -12.49 -2.08
CA SER A 169 -16.30 -13.18 -2.25
C SER A 169 -15.16 -12.39 -1.59
N TYR A 170 -15.09 -11.07 -1.83
CA TYR A 170 -14.07 -10.23 -1.19
C TYR A 170 -14.30 -10.05 0.31
N ARG A 171 -15.56 -9.96 0.77
CA ARG A 171 -15.88 -9.94 2.21
C ARG A 171 -15.27 -11.14 2.92
N ASP A 172 -15.46 -12.33 2.34
CA ASP A 172 -14.98 -13.58 2.93
C ASP A 172 -13.46 -13.71 2.81
N GLN A 173 -12.89 -13.41 1.63
CA GLN A 173 -11.44 -13.46 1.39
C GLN A 173 -10.66 -12.50 2.30
N MET A 174 -11.16 -11.27 2.52
CA MET A 174 -10.51 -10.26 3.33
C MET A 174 -10.99 -10.28 4.79
N SER A 175 -11.90 -11.20 5.14
CA SER A 175 -12.52 -11.25 6.48
C SER A 175 -13.06 -9.88 6.91
N ILE A 176 -13.85 -9.23 6.04
CA ILE A 176 -14.47 -7.94 6.34
C ILE A 176 -15.62 -8.17 7.31
N ARG A 177 -15.53 -7.61 8.51
CA ARG A 177 -16.57 -7.70 9.54
C ARG A 177 -17.66 -6.70 9.25
N CYS A 178 -18.80 -7.17 8.77
CA CYS A 178 -20.00 -6.41 8.45
C CYS A 178 -21.25 -7.29 8.59
N HIS A 179 -22.43 -6.70 8.71
CA HIS A 179 -23.69 -7.45 8.73
C HIS A 179 -23.96 -8.11 7.36
N ASN A 180 -23.79 -7.34 6.30
CA ASN A 180 -23.87 -7.80 4.91
C ASN A 180 -23.18 -6.77 4.00
N VAL A 181 -23.03 -7.08 2.72
CA VAL A 181 -22.33 -6.23 1.75
C VAL A 181 -23.10 -4.96 1.34
N TYR A 182 -24.35 -4.82 1.77
CA TYR A 182 -25.17 -3.61 1.57
C TYR A 182 -25.04 -2.62 2.73
N GLN A 183 -24.29 -2.97 3.79
CA GLN A 183 -24.01 -2.04 4.88
C GLN A 183 -23.22 -0.84 4.36
N GLU A 184 -23.57 0.35 4.85
CA GLU A 184 -22.88 1.61 4.53
C GLU A 184 -21.42 1.54 5.00
N THR A 185 -20.48 1.84 4.11
CA THR A 185 -19.05 1.71 4.35
C THR A 185 -18.55 2.66 5.43
N GLY A 186 -19.18 3.82 5.57
CA GLY A 186 -18.87 4.81 6.60
C GLY A 186 -19.03 4.29 8.03
N THR A 187 -19.92 3.30 8.25
CA THR A 187 -20.20 2.71 9.57
C THR A 187 -19.20 1.65 10.02
N LEU A 188 -18.30 1.24 9.13
CA LEU A 188 -17.28 0.23 9.44
C LEU A 188 -16.14 0.82 10.28
N SER A 189 -15.46 -0.05 11.06
CA SER A 189 -14.18 0.30 11.70
C SER A 189 -13.11 0.63 10.67
N GLY A 190 -12.07 1.39 11.06
CA GLY A 190 -10.97 1.77 10.16
C GLY A 190 -10.30 0.60 9.47
N GLY A 191 -10.06 -0.51 10.18
CA GLY A 191 -9.48 -1.73 9.60
C GLY A 191 -10.38 -2.39 8.56
N ASN A 192 -11.70 -2.43 8.79
CA ASN A 192 -12.64 -2.97 7.81
C ASN A 192 -12.81 -2.05 6.59
N GLN A 193 -12.79 -0.72 6.79
CA GLN A 193 -12.74 0.24 5.68
C GLN A 193 -11.49 0.01 4.81
N GLN A 194 -10.33 -0.21 5.42
CA GLN A 194 -9.09 -0.50 4.68
C GLN A 194 -9.19 -1.79 3.87
N LYS A 195 -9.79 -2.85 4.44
CA LYS A 195 -10.05 -4.09 3.73
C LYS A 195 -11.00 -3.88 2.53
N VAL A 196 -11.98 -2.99 2.62
CA VAL A 196 -12.84 -2.61 1.48
C VAL A 196 -12.03 -1.90 0.39
N VAL A 197 -11.13 -0.96 0.76
CA VAL A 197 -10.25 -0.29 -0.22
C VAL A 197 -9.35 -1.30 -0.93
N LEU A 198 -8.73 -2.22 -0.19
CA LEU A 198 -7.91 -3.29 -0.77
C LEU A 198 -8.74 -4.15 -1.72
N SER A 199 -9.94 -4.57 -1.31
CA SER A 199 -10.86 -5.35 -2.15
C SER A 199 -11.21 -4.64 -3.46
N LYS A 200 -11.49 -3.33 -3.40
CA LYS A 200 -11.77 -2.48 -4.56
C LYS A 200 -10.66 -2.57 -5.60
N TRP A 201 -9.41 -2.44 -5.16
CA TRP A 201 -8.27 -2.46 -6.06
C TRP A 201 -7.92 -3.86 -6.52
N LEU A 202 -8.04 -4.87 -5.65
CA LEU A 202 -7.82 -6.27 -6.03
C LEU A 202 -8.83 -6.76 -7.07
N PHE A 203 -10.05 -6.22 -7.08
CA PHE A 203 -11.05 -6.55 -8.09
C PHE A 203 -10.65 -6.08 -9.51
N THR A 204 -9.71 -5.15 -9.64
CA THR A 204 -9.14 -4.79 -10.95
C THR A 204 -8.15 -5.82 -11.49
N GLY A 205 -7.71 -6.79 -10.67
CA GLY A 205 -6.74 -7.83 -11.04
C GLY A 205 -5.32 -7.30 -11.23
N PRO A 206 -4.75 -6.50 -10.32
CA PRO A 206 -3.44 -5.89 -10.53
C PRO A 206 -2.31 -6.91 -10.40
N ASP A 207 -1.20 -6.68 -11.12
CA ASP A 207 0.08 -7.37 -10.93
C ASP A 207 0.93 -6.67 -9.87
N VAL A 208 0.80 -5.34 -9.75
CA VAL A 208 1.54 -4.52 -8.79
C VAL A 208 0.58 -3.63 -8.00
N LEU A 209 0.71 -3.67 -6.67
CA LEU A 209 -0.04 -2.81 -5.75
C LEU A 209 0.90 -1.83 -5.04
N ILE A 210 0.57 -0.55 -5.12
CA ILE A 210 1.23 0.50 -4.34
C ILE A 210 0.29 0.85 -3.17
N LEU A 211 0.77 0.66 -1.95
CA LEU A 211 0.03 0.87 -0.71
C LEU A 211 0.65 2.06 0.03
N ASP A 212 -0.04 3.19 0.04
CA ASP A 212 0.43 4.40 0.69
C ASP A 212 -0.21 4.53 2.09
N GLU A 213 0.62 4.43 3.13
CA GLU A 213 0.25 4.43 4.54
C GLU A 213 -0.90 3.43 4.85
N PRO A 214 -0.76 2.12 4.48
CA PRO A 214 -1.88 1.17 4.49
C PRO A 214 -2.48 0.91 5.87
N THR A 215 -1.77 1.22 6.93
CA THR A 215 -2.21 0.96 8.32
C THR A 215 -2.46 2.23 9.12
N ARG A 216 -2.42 3.40 8.49
CA ARG A 216 -2.63 4.67 9.17
C ARG A 216 -4.03 4.79 9.76
N GLY A 217 -4.08 5.11 11.06
CA GLY A 217 -5.35 5.28 11.79
C GLY A 217 -6.16 3.99 11.93
N ILE A 218 -5.48 2.86 12.05
CA ILE A 218 -6.03 1.53 12.29
C ILE A 218 -5.52 1.03 13.64
N ASP A 219 -6.33 0.26 14.35
CA ASP A 219 -5.92 -0.40 15.60
C ASP A 219 -4.89 -1.52 15.36
N VAL A 220 -4.15 -1.88 16.42
CA VAL A 220 -3.02 -2.82 16.34
C VAL A 220 -3.44 -4.19 15.81
N GLY A 221 -4.62 -4.70 16.21
CA GLY A 221 -5.11 -5.99 15.75
C GLY A 221 -5.46 -5.98 14.26
N ALA A 222 -6.07 -4.89 13.79
CA ALA A 222 -6.38 -4.72 12.38
C ALA A 222 -5.12 -4.48 11.53
N LYS A 223 -4.05 -3.85 12.07
CA LYS A 223 -2.75 -3.74 11.38
C LYS A 223 -2.20 -5.13 11.04
N TYR A 224 -2.20 -6.06 11.99
CA TYR A 224 -1.73 -7.43 11.76
C TYR A 224 -2.51 -8.13 10.65
N ASP A 225 -3.84 -7.96 10.59
CA ASP A 225 -4.66 -8.51 9.51
C ASP A 225 -4.23 -7.92 8.14
N ILE A 226 -3.94 -6.61 8.07
CA ILE A 226 -3.46 -5.96 6.83
C ILE A 226 -2.09 -6.50 6.42
N TYR A 227 -1.15 -6.70 7.35
CA TYR A 227 0.16 -7.31 7.05
C TYR A 227 0.01 -8.73 6.54
N THR A 228 -0.92 -9.52 7.10
CA THR A 228 -1.21 -10.87 6.63
C THR A 228 -1.75 -10.85 5.19
N ILE A 229 -2.61 -9.89 4.86
CA ILE A 229 -3.11 -9.69 3.50
C ILE A 229 -1.95 -9.31 2.56
N ILE A 230 -1.09 -8.36 2.94
CA ILE A 230 0.09 -7.96 2.15
C ILE A 230 0.99 -9.15 1.86
N ASN A 231 1.30 -9.98 2.87
CA ASN A 231 2.08 -11.21 2.69
C ASN A 231 1.42 -12.16 1.69
N SER A 232 0.11 -12.42 1.84
CA SER A 232 -0.61 -13.32 0.94
C SER A 232 -0.66 -12.83 -0.51
N LEU A 233 -0.70 -11.52 -0.73
CA LEU A 233 -0.63 -10.92 -2.05
C LEU A 233 0.74 -11.15 -2.70
N ALA A 234 1.82 -10.93 -1.97
CA ALA A 234 3.16 -11.21 -2.44
C ALA A 234 3.36 -12.72 -2.69
N ASP A 235 2.90 -13.59 -1.78
CA ASP A 235 2.96 -15.04 -1.96
C ASP A 235 2.17 -15.54 -3.18
N SER A 236 1.16 -14.79 -3.63
CA SER A 236 0.44 -15.05 -4.89
C SER A 236 1.20 -14.59 -6.14
N GLY A 237 2.42 -14.10 -6.00
CA GLY A 237 3.28 -13.63 -7.10
C GLY A 237 3.10 -12.16 -7.48
N LYS A 238 2.31 -11.38 -6.74
CA LYS A 238 2.16 -9.94 -6.98
C LYS A 238 3.36 -9.17 -6.44
N GLY A 239 3.71 -8.06 -7.09
CA GLY A 239 4.63 -7.08 -6.52
C GLY A 239 3.87 -6.12 -5.59
N VAL A 240 4.38 -5.91 -4.40
CA VAL A 240 3.76 -4.99 -3.44
C VAL A 240 4.75 -3.89 -3.06
N VAL A 241 4.35 -2.64 -3.21
CA VAL A 241 5.11 -1.47 -2.76
C VAL A 241 4.41 -0.91 -1.55
N VAL A 242 5.10 -0.79 -0.43
CA VAL A 242 4.57 -0.22 0.82
C VAL A 242 5.28 1.09 1.12
N ILE A 243 4.52 2.16 1.17
CA ILE A 243 5.00 3.47 1.64
C ILE A 243 4.50 3.61 3.08
N SER A 244 5.40 3.85 4.01
CA SER A 244 5.03 4.08 5.41
C SER A 244 5.94 5.10 6.08
N SER A 245 5.36 5.90 6.97
CA SER A 245 6.07 6.78 7.88
C SER A 245 6.55 6.03 9.15
N GLU A 246 5.99 4.85 9.40
CA GLU A 246 6.36 3.98 10.53
C GLU A 246 7.53 3.06 10.11
N MET A 247 8.78 3.43 10.41
CA MET A 247 9.95 2.60 10.07
C MET A 247 9.86 1.16 10.60
N PRO A 248 9.36 0.90 11.82
CA PRO A 248 9.19 -0.47 12.31
C PRO A 248 8.25 -1.31 11.43
N GLU A 249 7.23 -0.71 10.82
CA GLU A 249 6.36 -1.39 9.87
C GLU A 249 7.15 -1.87 8.65
N LEU A 250 7.90 -0.98 8.00
CA LEU A 250 8.70 -1.34 6.83
C LEU A 250 9.74 -2.42 7.15
N ILE A 251 10.42 -2.31 8.29
CA ILE A 251 11.41 -3.30 8.75
C ILE A 251 10.76 -4.66 9.01
N GLY A 252 9.52 -4.65 9.51
CA GLY A 252 8.81 -5.88 9.89
C GLY A 252 8.20 -6.65 8.73
N ILE A 253 7.89 -6.00 7.60
CA ILE A 253 7.13 -6.65 6.51
C ILE A 253 7.80 -6.62 5.14
N CYS A 254 8.82 -5.75 4.91
CA CYS A 254 9.41 -5.58 3.58
C CYS A 254 10.66 -6.46 3.38
N ASP A 255 10.80 -7.01 2.17
CA ASP A 255 11.97 -7.78 1.76
C ASP A 255 13.19 -6.89 1.51
N ARG A 256 12.95 -5.65 1.06
CA ARG A 256 13.94 -4.56 0.97
C ARG A 256 13.27 -3.21 1.13
N ILE A 257 14.04 -2.22 1.52
CA ILE A 257 13.57 -0.86 1.76
C ILE A 257 14.42 0.11 0.95
N VAL A 258 13.77 0.86 0.08
CA VAL A 258 14.38 1.97 -0.65
C VAL A 258 14.15 3.25 0.14
N VAL A 259 15.19 4.07 0.30
CA VAL A 259 15.13 5.29 1.11
C VAL A 259 15.03 6.49 0.20
N MET A 260 13.96 7.28 0.38
CA MET A 260 13.71 8.51 -0.37
C MET A 260 14.02 9.75 0.47
N HIS A 261 14.76 10.69 -0.10
CA HIS A 261 15.06 11.98 0.51
C HIS A 261 15.05 13.08 -0.54
N GLU A 262 14.30 14.17 -0.28
CA GLU A 262 14.17 15.34 -1.16
C GLU A 262 13.89 14.99 -2.63
N GLY A 263 13.03 14.01 -2.86
CA GLY A 263 12.59 13.59 -4.19
C GLY A 263 13.52 12.62 -4.91
N ALA A 264 14.62 12.17 -4.30
CA ALA A 264 15.53 11.20 -4.88
C ALA A 264 15.66 9.95 -4.03
N PHE A 265 15.94 8.80 -4.64
CA PHE A 265 16.36 7.61 -3.90
C PHE A 265 17.83 7.73 -3.53
N VAL A 266 18.11 7.62 -2.23
CA VAL A 266 19.44 7.88 -1.64
C VAL A 266 20.11 6.64 -1.10
N GLY A 267 19.40 5.52 -1.06
CA GLY A 267 19.93 4.24 -0.60
C GLY A 267 18.89 3.14 -0.65
N GLU A 268 19.38 1.92 -0.50
CA GLU A 268 18.58 0.70 -0.38
C GLU A 268 19.14 -0.13 0.77
N VAL A 269 18.25 -0.74 1.56
CA VAL A 269 18.58 -1.60 2.69
C VAL A 269 17.83 -2.91 2.50
N ALA A 270 18.55 -4.04 2.56
CA ALA A 270 17.94 -5.37 2.55
C ALA A 270 17.10 -5.57 3.83
N GLY A 271 15.97 -6.27 3.74
CA GLY A 271 15.07 -6.50 4.88
C GLY A 271 15.77 -7.25 6.01
N GLU A 272 16.54 -8.30 5.69
CA GLU A 272 17.40 -8.95 6.68
C GLU A 272 18.52 -7.99 7.13
N GLY A 273 18.44 -7.55 8.39
CA GLY A 273 19.39 -6.59 8.98
C GLY A 273 19.00 -5.11 8.79
N ALA A 274 17.81 -4.81 8.25
CA ALA A 274 17.32 -3.45 8.26
C ALA A 274 17.09 -2.97 9.70
N THR A 275 17.63 -1.81 10.01
CA THR A 275 17.44 -1.12 11.29
C THR A 275 17.03 0.33 11.05
N GLN A 276 16.33 0.93 12.00
CA GLN A 276 16.00 2.36 11.93
C GLN A 276 17.27 3.21 11.75
N GLU A 277 18.37 2.82 12.42
CA GLU A 277 19.64 3.52 12.32
C GLU A 277 20.20 3.46 10.88
N ASN A 278 20.17 2.30 10.22
CA ASN A 278 20.67 2.15 8.86
C ASN A 278 19.85 2.97 7.85
N ILE A 279 18.53 3.01 8.01
CA ILE A 279 17.63 3.84 7.20
C ILE A 279 17.93 5.32 7.43
N MET A 280 18.02 5.76 8.70
CA MET A 280 18.35 7.14 9.04
C MET A 280 19.74 7.55 8.54
N ARG A 281 20.73 6.64 8.62
CA ARG A 281 22.09 6.88 8.11
C ARG A 281 22.09 7.08 6.59
N ALA A 282 21.25 6.36 5.83
CA ALA A 282 21.09 6.56 4.39
C ALA A 282 20.53 7.96 4.07
N ILE A 283 19.56 8.44 4.86
CA ILE A 283 19.01 9.80 4.75
C ILE A 283 20.10 10.86 5.02
N MET A 284 20.89 10.68 6.08
CA MET A 284 21.87 11.68 6.54
C MET A 284 23.12 11.78 5.67
N ARG A 285 23.56 10.67 5.04
CA ARG A 285 24.77 10.66 4.19
C ARG A 285 24.67 11.58 2.98
N ASN A 286 23.48 11.93 2.52
CA ASN A 286 23.28 12.80 1.38
C ASN A 286 23.32 14.30 1.74
N LYS A 287 23.21 14.68 3.02
CA LYS A 287 23.32 16.10 3.46
C LYS A 287 24.75 16.66 3.32
N GLY A 288 25.76 15.82 3.09
CA GLY A 288 27.17 16.23 2.98
C GLY A 288 27.70 16.38 1.55
N LYS A 289 26.84 16.24 0.53
CA LYS A 289 27.24 16.31 -0.90
C LYS A 289 26.59 17.47 -1.68
N GLN A 290 26.03 18.46 -0.99
CA GLN A 290 25.57 19.72 -1.58
C GLN A 290 26.58 20.82 -1.39
#